data_ba8bd829f7c99057e3444e218664a3dd
#
_entry.id   ba8bd829f7c99057e3444e218664a3dd
#
_cell.length_a   1.000
_cell.length_b   1.000
_cell.length_c   1.000
_cell.angle_alpha   90.00
_cell.angle_beta   90.00
_cell.angle_gamma   90.00
#
_symmetry.space_group_name_H-M   'P 1'
#
loop_
_entity.id
_entity.type
_entity.pdbx_description
1 polymer ?
#
loop_
_entity_poly.entity_id
_entity_poly.type
_entity_poly.pdbx_seq_one_letter_code
_entity_poly.pdbx_strand_id
1 'polypeptide(L)'
;RHALFEHIQHFGFSEMDEIGSSTLVTRMTSDVNQAQAGVNLVLRLFLRSPFIVFGAMAMSFMVDVKAAMVFVVVIPLLSVVVFGIMLITMPLYKKVQSYLDEILLKTRENLIGVRVLRAFNKEEKEKAEFEENNQMLTKEQKFVGSISGLMNPLTYIIVNVGIIVLIYVGAVRVNMASLTQGEVVALVNYMSQILVELVKLANLIITVTKAAACGKRIEAVLAIKPEMQSGSLLYTEEKRIPAVEFSNVSLTYKNAGAPSLSNISFRAMPGETIGIIGGTGAGKSSIVNMI
;
A
#
# COMPACT_ATOMS: atom_id res chain seq x y z
N ARG A 1 12.34 -0.96 10.26
CA ARG A 1 11.94 -2.27 10.80
C ARG A 1 12.36 -2.44 12.25
N HIS A 2 13.64 -2.18 12.57
CA HIS A 2 14.15 -2.32 13.94
C HIS A 2 13.32 -1.51 14.93
N ALA A 3 13.16 -0.21 14.71
CA ALA A 3 12.36 0.66 15.57
C ALA A 3 10.89 0.24 15.70
N LEU A 4 10.28 -0.28 14.60
CA LEU A 4 8.91 -0.77 14.65
C LEU A 4 8.82 -2.06 15.47
N PHE A 5 9.78 -2.97 15.31
CA PHE A 5 9.83 -4.21 16.10
C PHE A 5 10.04 -3.92 17.59
N GLU A 6 11.01 -3.08 17.91
CA GLU A 6 11.29 -2.63 19.28
C GLU A 6 10.05 -2.01 19.92
N HIS A 7 9.35 -1.14 19.18
CA HIS A 7 8.12 -0.51 19.67
C HIS A 7 7.00 -1.54 19.95
N ILE A 8 6.82 -2.53 19.04
CA ILE A 8 5.83 -3.60 19.22
C ILE A 8 6.16 -4.49 20.43
N GLN A 9 7.43 -4.69 20.75
CA GLN A 9 7.83 -5.48 21.94
C GLN A 9 7.42 -4.83 23.27
N HIS A 10 7.15 -3.54 23.27
CA HIS A 10 6.63 -2.81 24.43
C HIS A 10 5.10 -2.81 24.53
N PHE A 11 4.39 -3.40 23.54
CA PHE A 11 2.94 -3.49 23.59
C PHE A 11 2.47 -4.47 24.66
N GLY A 12 1.44 -4.08 25.39
CA GLY A 12 0.71 -4.99 26.27
C GLY A 12 -0.32 -5.85 25.51
N PHE A 13 -1.00 -6.71 26.24
CA PHE A 13 -2.03 -7.57 25.64
C PHE A 13 -3.18 -6.77 25.03
N SER A 14 -3.53 -5.62 25.62
CA SER A 14 -4.63 -4.75 25.14
C SER A 14 -4.35 -4.22 23.73
N GLU A 15 -3.16 -3.69 23.48
CA GLU A 15 -2.75 -3.18 22.16
C GLU A 15 -2.60 -4.31 21.14
N MET A 16 -2.08 -5.47 21.59
CA MET A 16 -1.93 -6.64 20.73
C MET A 16 -3.28 -7.20 20.27
N ASP A 17 -4.28 -7.22 21.16
CA ASP A 17 -5.64 -7.68 20.85
C ASP A 17 -6.39 -6.69 19.98
N GLU A 18 -6.22 -5.37 20.19
CA GLU A 18 -6.89 -4.32 19.40
C GLU A 18 -6.37 -4.29 17.94
N ILE A 19 -5.08 -4.38 17.74
CA ILE A 19 -4.46 -4.29 16.40
C ILE A 19 -4.48 -5.65 15.69
N GLY A 20 -4.29 -6.72 16.45
CA GLY A 20 -4.13 -8.08 15.96
C GLY A 20 -2.72 -8.37 15.44
N SER A 21 -2.17 -9.50 15.83
CA SER A 21 -0.81 -9.94 15.47
C SER A 21 -0.61 -10.08 13.95
N SER A 22 -1.62 -10.53 13.20
CA SER A 22 -1.57 -10.63 11.74
C SER A 22 -1.42 -9.27 11.06
N THR A 23 -2.06 -8.23 11.61
CA THR A 23 -1.92 -6.84 11.14
C THR A 23 -0.51 -6.35 11.39
N LEU A 24 0.04 -6.54 12.60
CA LEU A 24 1.41 -6.12 12.94
C LEU A 24 2.44 -6.78 12.03
N VAL A 25 2.31 -8.08 11.75
CA VAL A 25 3.18 -8.79 10.78
C VAL A 25 3.08 -8.16 9.39
N THR A 26 1.88 -7.81 8.93
CA THR A 26 1.68 -7.13 7.64
C THR A 26 2.35 -5.75 7.62
N ARG A 27 2.28 -4.97 8.72
CA ARG A 27 2.97 -3.67 8.84
C ARG A 27 4.49 -3.84 8.75
N MET A 28 5.06 -4.84 9.45
CA MET A 28 6.50 -5.11 9.47
C MET A 28 7.05 -5.62 8.15
N THR A 29 6.24 -6.32 7.38
CA THR A 29 6.66 -6.97 6.12
C THR A 29 6.22 -6.17 4.90
N SER A 30 4.96 -6.27 4.53
CA SER A 30 4.41 -5.71 3.29
C SER A 30 4.46 -4.18 3.27
N ASP A 31 3.99 -3.51 4.35
CA ASP A 31 3.93 -2.06 4.37
C ASP A 31 5.32 -1.41 4.40
N VAL A 32 6.26 -1.97 5.17
CA VAL A 32 7.65 -1.48 5.17
C VAL A 32 8.32 -1.68 3.81
N ASN A 33 8.10 -2.84 3.15
CA ASN A 33 8.62 -3.08 1.80
C ASN A 33 8.05 -2.08 0.78
N GLN A 34 6.73 -1.82 0.84
CA GLN A 34 6.07 -0.88 -0.06
C GLN A 34 6.53 0.56 0.18
N ALA A 35 6.68 0.97 1.44
CA ALA A 35 7.25 2.28 1.79
C ALA A 35 8.69 2.42 1.30
N GLN A 36 9.53 1.41 1.51
CA GLN A 36 10.92 1.37 1.00
C GLN A 36 10.97 1.46 -0.53
N ALA A 37 10.12 0.69 -1.23
CA ALA A 37 10.05 0.73 -2.69
C ALA A 37 9.64 2.13 -3.20
N GLY A 38 8.67 2.78 -2.53
CA GLY A 38 8.27 4.14 -2.85
C GLY A 38 9.37 5.17 -2.65
N VAL A 39 10.07 5.14 -1.51
CA VAL A 39 11.20 6.04 -1.23
C VAL A 39 12.31 5.85 -2.27
N ASN A 40 12.68 4.60 -2.57
CA ASN A 40 13.69 4.30 -3.58
C ASN A 40 13.29 4.85 -4.96
N LEU A 41 12.02 4.66 -5.35
CA LEU A 41 11.51 5.11 -6.63
C LEU A 41 11.48 6.65 -6.71
N VAL A 42 11.08 7.33 -5.62
CA VAL A 42 11.13 8.81 -5.54
C VAL A 42 12.56 9.31 -5.71
N LEU A 43 13.50 8.79 -4.94
CA LEU A 43 14.91 9.23 -5.02
C LEU A 43 15.51 8.98 -6.42
N ARG A 44 15.11 7.89 -7.07
CA ARG A 44 15.67 7.50 -8.37
C ARG A 44 15.00 8.19 -9.55
N LEU A 45 13.67 8.35 -9.56
CA LEU A 45 12.91 8.84 -10.72
C LEU A 45 12.43 10.27 -10.58
N PHE A 46 12.02 10.70 -9.39
CA PHE A 46 11.48 12.04 -9.18
C PHE A 46 12.50 13.15 -9.46
N LEU A 47 13.76 12.92 -9.12
CA LEU A 47 14.83 13.84 -9.50
C LEU A 47 15.23 13.68 -10.97
N ARG A 48 15.35 12.44 -11.46
CA ARG A 48 15.87 12.16 -12.81
C ARG A 48 14.91 12.56 -13.91
N SER A 49 13.62 12.16 -13.84
CA SER A 49 12.70 12.30 -14.97
C SER A 49 12.40 13.76 -15.34
N PRO A 50 12.14 14.69 -14.40
CA PRO A 50 11.99 16.10 -14.74
C PRO A 50 13.25 16.69 -15.37
N PHE A 51 14.44 16.36 -14.84
CA PHE A 51 15.69 16.86 -15.42
C PHE A 51 15.92 16.38 -16.86
N ILE A 52 15.55 15.14 -17.18
CA ILE A 52 15.64 14.62 -18.55
C ILE A 52 14.66 15.36 -19.46
N VAL A 53 13.39 15.55 -19.03
CA VAL A 53 12.38 16.21 -19.86
C VAL A 53 12.75 17.68 -20.09
N PHE A 54 13.08 18.44 -19.04
CA PHE A 54 13.48 19.84 -19.15
C PHE A 54 14.84 19.98 -19.82
N GLY A 55 15.78 19.08 -19.55
CA GLY A 55 17.10 19.05 -20.21
C GLY A 55 17.00 18.76 -21.69
N ALA A 56 16.20 17.76 -22.11
CA ALA A 56 15.96 17.48 -23.52
C ALA A 56 15.28 18.66 -24.23
N MET A 57 14.33 19.33 -23.56
CA MET A 57 13.71 20.53 -24.08
C MET A 57 14.72 21.68 -24.24
N ALA A 58 15.53 21.96 -23.22
CA ALA A 58 16.56 23.01 -23.27
C ALA A 58 17.60 22.73 -24.35
N MET A 59 18.09 21.48 -24.44
CA MET A 59 19.02 21.08 -25.50
C MET A 59 18.41 21.20 -26.90
N SER A 60 17.12 20.89 -27.05
CA SER A 60 16.41 21.09 -28.32
C SER A 60 16.38 22.56 -28.76
N PHE A 61 16.18 23.48 -27.81
CA PHE A 61 16.25 24.93 -28.09
C PHE A 61 17.66 25.42 -28.43
N MET A 62 18.70 24.80 -27.86
CA MET A 62 20.08 25.11 -28.20
C MET A 62 20.46 24.63 -29.60
N VAL A 63 19.87 23.55 -30.08
CA VAL A 63 20.10 22.99 -31.41
C VAL A 63 19.39 23.84 -32.47
N ASP A 64 18.07 24.02 -32.38
CA ASP A 64 17.32 24.87 -33.32
C ASP A 64 15.97 25.28 -32.70
N VAL A 65 15.70 26.58 -32.61
CA VAL A 65 14.48 27.15 -31.99
C VAL A 65 13.23 26.74 -32.76
N LYS A 66 13.26 26.66 -34.10
CA LYS A 66 12.07 26.30 -34.89
C LYS A 66 11.73 24.82 -34.75
N ALA A 67 12.71 23.94 -34.72
CA ALA A 67 12.52 22.53 -34.47
C ALA A 67 12.08 22.30 -33.01
N ALA A 68 12.58 23.07 -32.04
CA ALA A 68 12.23 22.98 -30.64
C ALA A 68 10.75 23.36 -30.36
N MET A 69 10.13 24.19 -31.18
CA MET A 69 8.70 24.52 -31.03
C MET A 69 7.78 23.29 -31.13
N VAL A 70 8.20 22.23 -31.84
CA VAL A 70 7.48 20.96 -31.89
C VAL A 70 7.37 20.35 -30.48
N PHE A 71 8.43 20.43 -29.67
CA PHE A 71 8.43 19.91 -28.28
C PHE A 71 7.47 20.72 -27.39
N VAL A 72 7.39 22.03 -27.58
CA VAL A 72 6.47 22.90 -26.81
C VAL A 72 5.01 22.51 -27.04
N VAL A 73 4.66 21.95 -28.18
CA VAL A 73 3.31 21.45 -28.47
C VAL A 73 3.14 19.99 -28.00
N VAL A 74 4.10 19.13 -28.31
CA VAL A 74 4.00 17.68 -28.05
C VAL A 74 4.06 17.36 -26.57
N ILE A 75 4.91 18.02 -25.78
CA ILE A 75 5.06 17.73 -24.35
C ILE A 75 3.76 18.02 -23.56
N PRO A 76 3.14 19.19 -23.65
CA PRO A 76 1.85 19.43 -23.00
C PRO A 76 0.74 18.48 -23.47
N LEU A 77 0.67 18.19 -24.78
CA LEU A 77 -0.31 17.28 -25.33
C LEU A 77 -0.15 15.86 -24.76
N LEU A 78 1.08 15.36 -24.70
CA LEU A 78 1.40 14.08 -24.05
C LEU A 78 1.04 14.12 -22.56
N SER A 79 1.39 15.19 -21.88
CA SER A 79 1.08 15.34 -20.45
C SER A 79 -0.43 15.30 -20.18
N VAL A 80 -1.23 16.00 -20.98
CA VAL A 80 -2.70 15.99 -20.87
C VAL A 80 -3.26 14.58 -21.09
N VAL A 81 -2.77 13.85 -22.09
CA VAL A 81 -3.25 12.47 -22.36
C VAL A 81 -2.83 11.53 -21.24
N VAL A 82 -1.55 11.51 -20.84
CA VAL A 82 -1.04 10.59 -19.82
C VAL A 82 -1.69 10.85 -18.46
N PHE A 83 -1.66 12.09 -17.99
CA PHE A 83 -2.27 12.45 -16.69
C PHE A 83 -3.80 12.43 -16.74
N GLY A 84 -4.42 12.79 -17.87
CA GLY A 84 -5.87 12.70 -18.04
C GLY A 84 -6.38 11.27 -17.92
N ILE A 85 -5.79 10.31 -18.66
CA ILE A 85 -6.15 8.90 -18.55
C ILE A 85 -5.88 8.38 -17.13
N MET A 86 -4.75 8.74 -16.53
CA MET A 86 -4.42 8.34 -15.16
C MET A 86 -5.47 8.82 -14.16
N LEU A 87 -5.86 10.09 -14.20
CA LEU A 87 -6.84 10.68 -13.29
C LEU A 87 -8.23 10.06 -13.44
N ILE A 88 -8.62 9.68 -14.67
CA ILE A 88 -9.89 8.98 -14.94
C ILE A 88 -9.82 7.53 -14.44
N THR A 89 -8.72 6.83 -14.65
CA THR A 89 -8.61 5.40 -14.32
C THR A 89 -8.40 5.15 -12.83
N MET A 90 -7.77 6.05 -12.08
CA MET A 90 -7.52 5.90 -10.63
C MET A 90 -8.80 5.61 -9.80
N PRO A 91 -9.89 6.40 -9.91
CA PRO A 91 -11.12 6.12 -9.16
C PRO A 91 -11.80 4.83 -9.64
N LEU A 92 -11.70 4.51 -10.93
CA LEU A 92 -12.25 3.29 -11.50
C LEU A 92 -11.52 2.04 -10.98
N TYR A 93 -10.20 2.08 -10.85
CA TYR A 93 -9.45 1.00 -10.21
C TYR A 93 -9.82 0.81 -8.74
N LYS A 94 -10.12 1.89 -7.99
CA LYS A 94 -10.62 1.76 -6.62
C LYS A 94 -11.98 1.03 -6.59
N LYS A 95 -12.86 1.33 -7.54
CA LYS A 95 -14.16 0.65 -7.66
C LYS A 95 -13.99 -0.85 -7.98
N VAL A 96 -13.10 -1.18 -8.91
CA VAL A 96 -12.73 -2.58 -9.21
C VAL A 96 -12.19 -3.29 -7.97
N GLN A 97 -11.34 -2.63 -7.19
CA GLN A 97 -10.81 -3.18 -5.95
C GLN A 97 -11.92 -3.46 -4.93
N SER A 98 -12.90 -2.55 -4.79
CA SER A 98 -14.04 -2.76 -3.89
C SER A 98 -14.87 -3.99 -4.27
N TYR A 99 -15.16 -4.20 -5.56
CA TYR A 99 -15.84 -5.42 -6.02
C TYR A 99 -15.02 -6.69 -5.80
N LEU A 100 -13.70 -6.61 -5.97
CA LEU A 100 -12.81 -7.73 -5.69
C LEU A 100 -12.83 -8.09 -4.20
N ASP A 101 -12.77 -7.10 -3.32
CA ASP A 101 -12.81 -7.30 -1.87
C ASP A 101 -14.14 -7.94 -1.44
N GLU A 102 -15.26 -7.56 -2.05
CA GLU A 102 -16.59 -8.15 -1.81
C GLU A 102 -16.63 -9.63 -2.24
N ILE A 103 -16.10 -9.96 -3.42
CA ILE A 103 -16.01 -11.36 -3.88
C ILE A 103 -15.12 -12.19 -2.95
N LEU A 104 -13.98 -11.64 -2.51
CA LEU A 104 -13.08 -12.32 -1.59
C LEU A 104 -13.74 -12.57 -0.22
N LEU A 105 -14.52 -11.59 0.29
CA LEU A 105 -15.28 -11.74 1.52
C LEU A 105 -16.31 -12.88 1.38
N LYS A 106 -17.13 -12.86 0.34
CA LYS A 106 -18.12 -13.91 0.06
C LYS A 106 -17.46 -15.28 -0.11
N THR A 107 -16.36 -15.35 -0.82
CA THR A 107 -15.62 -16.61 -0.99
C THR A 107 -15.16 -17.16 0.37
N ARG A 108 -14.64 -16.29 1.24
CA ARG A 108 -14.21 -16.66 2.58
C ARG A 108 -15.38 -17.13 3.45
N GLU A 109 -16.51 -16.42 3.42
CA GLU A 109 -17.72 -16.80 4.14
C GLU A 109 -18.26 -18.15 3.67
N ASN A 110 -18.31 -18.40 2.37
CA ASN A 110 -18.75 -19.66 1.80
C ASN A 110 -17.83 -20.82 2.16
N LEU A 111 -16.49 -20.61 2.17
CA LEU A 111 -15.53 -21.64 2.58
C LEU A 111 -15.65 -21.99 4.07
N ILE A 112 -15.85 -21.00 4.93
CA ILE A 112 -16.04 -21.23 6.37
C ILE A 112 -17.41 -21.86 6.64
N GLY A 113 -18.45 -21.38 5.95
CA GLY A 113 -19.84 -21.79 6.14
C GLY A 113 -20.28 -23.00 5.29
N VAL A 114 -19.39 -23.69 4.58
CA VAL A 114 -19.75 -24.73 3.60
C VAL A 114 -20.64 -25.85 4.17
N ARG A 115 -20.43 -26.20 5.44
CA ARG A 115 -21.26 -27.24 6.13
C ARG A 115 -22.70 -26.75 6.33
N VAL A 116 -22.85 -25.47 6.69
CA VAL A 116 -24.15 -24.83 6.89
C VAL A 116 -24.87 -24.68 5.56
N LEU A 117 -24.19 -24.21 4.52
CA LEU A 117 -24.75 -24.07 3.18
C LEU A 117 -25.32 -25.39 2.66
N ARG A 118 -24.55 -26.49 2.83
CA ARG A 118 -25.01 -27.85 2.45
C ARG A 118 -26.18 -28.33 3.28
N ALA A 119 -26.16 -28.08 4.59
CA ALA A 119 -27.27 -28.47 5.48
C ALA A 119 -28.60 -27.79 5.10
N PHE A 120 -28.54 -26.55 4.58
CA PHE A 120 -29.70 -25.77 4.17
C PHE A 120 -29.97 -25.82 2.66
N ASN A 121 -29.21 -26.62 1.88
CA ASN A 121 -29.32 -26.75 0.43
C ASN A 121 -29.32 -25.40 -0.32
N LYS A 122 -28.35 -24.52 0.04
CA LYS A 122 -28.24 -23.16 -0.49
C LYS A 122 -27.11 -22.97 -1.51
N GLU A 123 -26.43 -24.05 -1.93
CA GLU A 123 -25.26 -24.00 -2.82
C GLU A 123 -25.57 -23.31 -4.15
N GLU A 124 -26.70 -23.66 -4.78
CA GLU A 124 -27.07 -23.07 -6.08
C GLU A 124 -27.38 -21.57 -5.98
N LYS A 125 -27.97 -21.14 -4.87
CA LYS A 125 -28.21 -19.71 -4.62
C LYS A 125 -26.90 -18.95 -4.48
N GLU A 126 -25.98 -19.45 -3.65
CA GLU A 126 -24.68 -18.82 -3.41
C GLU A 126 -23.82 -18.79 -4.69
N LYS A 127 -23.91 -19.86 -5.50
CA LYS A 127 -23.22 -19.91 -6.79
C LYS A 127 -23.76 -18.87 -7.77
N ALA A 128 -25.07 -18.70 -7.83
CA ALA A 128 -25.71 -17.69 -8.68
C ALA A 128 -25.29 -16.26 -8.24
N GLU A 129 -25.30 -16.00 -6.95
CA GLU A 129 -24.92 -14.71 -6.38
C GLU A 129 -23.42 -14.41 -6.58
N PHE A 130 -22.55 -15.42 -6.44
CA PHE A 130 -21.14 -15.32 -6.78
C PHE A 130 -20.91 -14.99 -8.24
N GLU A 131 -21.62 -15.70 -9.14
CA GLU A 131 -21.52 -15.47 -10.58
C GLU A 131 -21.97 -14.06 -10.98
N GLU A 132 -23.06 -13.54 -10.41
CA GLU A 132 -23.52 -12.17 -10.61
C GLU A 132 -22.46 -11.15 -10.20
N ASN A 133 -21.88 -11.28 -9.01
CA ASN A 133 -20.82 -10.40 -8.52
C ASN A 133 -19.55 -10.50 -9.38
N ASN A 134 -19.20 -11.70 -9.81
CA ASN A 134 -18.06 -11.94 -10.70
C ASN A 134 -18.24 -11.29 -12.09
N GLN A 135 -19.48 -11.34 -12.62
CA GLN A 135 -19.80 -10.66 -13.87
C GLN A 135 -19.73 -9.15 -13.74
N MET A 136 -20.19 -8.58 -12.62
CA MET A 136 -20.05 -7.15 -12.33
C MET A 136 -18.57 -6.74 -12.25
N LEU A 137 -17.75 -7.49 -11.52
CA LEU A 137 -16.31 -7.27 -11.46
C LEU A 137 -15.67 -7.32 -12.85
N THR A 138 -16.00 -8.36 -13.62
CA THR A 138 -15.46 -8.56 -14.97
C THR A 138 -15.82 -7.39 -15.90
N LYS A 139 -17.07 -6.91 -15.84
CA LYS A 139 -17.53 -5.75 -16.62
C LYS A 139 -16.74 -4.49 -16.29
N GLU A 140 -16.57 -4.20 -15.01
CA GLU A 140 -15.81 -3.02 -14.55
C GLU A 140 -14.32 -3.16 -14.91
N GLN A 141 -13.71 -4.33 -14.74
CA GLN A 141 -12.33 -4.58 -15.15
C GLN A 141 -12.10 -4.39 -16.65
N LYS A 142 -13.01 -4.90 -17.49
CA LYS A 142 -12.95 -4.69 -18.95
C LYS A 142 -13.08 -3.22 -19.32
N PHE A 143 -13.99 -2.49 -18.66
CA PHE A 143 -14.18 -1.06 -18.91
C PHE A 143 -12.92 -0.25 -18.55
N VAL A 144 -12.36 -0.46 -17.35
CA VAL A 144 -11.12 0.18 -16.92
C VAL A 144 -9.94 -0.21 -17.79
N GLY A 145 -9.86 -1.51 -18.14
CA GLY A 145 -8.83 -2.04 -19.03
C GLY A 145 -8.87 -1.40 -20.42
N SER A 146 -10.07 -1.18 -20.98
CA SER A 146 -10.24 -0.51 -22.27
C SER A 146 -9.74 0.94 -22.24
N ILE A 147 -10.08 1.70 -21.17
CA ILE A 147 -9.62 3.09 -21.01
C ILE A 147 -8.09 3.13 -20.81
N SER A 148 -7.58 2.30 -19.90
CA SER A 148 -6.13 2.22 -19.65
C SER A 148 -5.35 1.76 -20.88
N GLY A 149 -5.93 0.85 -21.67
CA GLY A 149 -5.33 0.34 -22.89
C GLY A 149 -5.17 1.39 -23.98
N LEU A 150 -5.99 2.45 -23.98
CA LEU A 150 -5.87 3.58 -24.91
C LEU A 150 -4.63 4.44 -24.67
N MET A 151 -4.02 4.37 -23.49
CA MET A 151 -2.86 5.21 -23.14
C MET A 151 -1.70 4.99 -24.12
N ASN A 152 -1.33 3.74 -24.38
CA ASN A 152 -0.20 3.43 -25.28
C ASN A 152 -0.47 3.84 -26.73
N PRO A 153 -1.57 3.45 -27.39
CA PRO A 153 -1.84 3.89 -28.76
C PRO A 153 -1.88 5.41 -28.91
N LEU A 154 -2.55 6.13 -28.00
CA LEU A 154 -2.65 7.60 -28.06
C LEU A 154 -1.28 8.26 -27.91
N THR A 155 -0.48 7.84 -26.93
CA THR A 155 0.86 8.38 -26.73
C THR A 155 1.79 8.09 -27.91
N TYR A 156 1.72 6.88 -28.48
CA TYR A 156 2.49 6.54 -29.70
C TYR A 156 2.07 7.35 -30.91
N ILE A 157 0.77 7.58 -31.13
CA ILE A 157 0.29 8.42 -32.24
C ILE A 157 0.86 9.83 -32.08
N ILE A 158 0.73 10.45 -30.90
CA ILE A 158 1.20 11.82 -30.65
C ILE A 158 2.70 11.94 -30.88
N VAL A 159 3.50 10.99 -30.38
CA VAL A 159 4.96 11.01 -30.56
C VAL A 159 5.35 10.78 -31.99
N ASN A 160 4.75 9.81 -32.69
CA ASN A 160 5.08 9.55 -34.09
C ASN A 160 4.71 10.72 -34.98
N VAL A 161 3.53 11.36 -34.75
CA VAL A 161 3.18 12.60 -35.47
C VAL A 161 4.19 13.69 -35.16
N GLY A 162 4.59 13.86 -33.89
CA GLY A 162 5.63 14.80 -33.49
C GLY A 162 6.98 14.52 -34.19
N ILE A 163 7.37 13.26 -34.29
CA ILE A 163 8.60 12.84 -35.00
C ILE A 163 8.50 13.13 -36.50
N ILE A 164 7.37 12.85 -37.15
CA ILE A 164 7.14 13.16 -38.56
C ILE A 164 7.27 14.67 -38.82
N VAL A 165 6.61 15.49 -37.98
CA VAL A 165 6.71 16.94 -38.08
C VAL A 165 8.16 17.42 -37.85
N LEU A 166 8.84 16.82 -36.86
CA LEU A 166 10.23 17.15 -36.53
C LEU A 166 11.19 16.81 -37.69
N ILE A 167 10.99 15.63 -38.31
CA ILE A 167 11.78 15.25 -39.49
C ILE A 167 11.51 16.19 -40.66
N TYR A 168 10.25 16.56 -40.90
CA TYR A 168 9.90 17.51 -41.96
C TYR A 168 10.54 18.87 -41.75
N VAL A 169 10.36 19.46 -40.54
CA VAL A 169 10.98 20.73 -40.16
C VAL A 169 12.53 20.62 -40.24
N GLY A 170 13.08 19.53 -39.73
CA GLY A 170 14.50 19.24 -39.75
C GLY A 170 15.04 19.16 -41.17
N ALA A 171 14.35 18.47 -42.09
CA ALA A 171 14.76 18.38 -43.51
C ALA A 171 14.80 19.75 -44.19
N VAL A 172 13.79 20.58 -43.96
CA VAL A 172 13.76 21.97 -44.45
C VAL A 172 14.95 22.77 -43.93
N ARG A 173 15.24 22.62 -42.62
CA ARG A 173 16.36 23.34 -41.98
C ARG A 173 17.75 22.84 -42.44
N VAL A 174 17.88 21.54 -42.70
CA VAL A 174 19.11 20.95 -43.30
C VAL A 174 19.32 21.48 -44.69
N ASN A 175 18.30 21.56 -45.54
CA ASN A 175 18.39 22.15 -46.87
C ASN A 175 18.77 23.64 -46.84
N MET A 176 18.45 24.36 -45.78
CA MET A 176 18.86 25.75 -45.55
C MET A 176 20.25 25.87 -44.93
N ALA A 177 20.97 24.75 -44.75
CA ALA A 177 22.30 24.68 -44.10
C ALA A 177 22.29 25.21 -42.64
N SER A 178 21.11 25.23 -42.00
CA SER A 178 20.94 25.70 -40.60
C SER A 178 21.07 24.58 -39.57
N LEU A 179 20.90 23.32 -40.00
CA LEU A 179 21.03 22.11 -39.19
C LEU A 179 21.81 21.05 -39.92
N THR A 180 22.49 20.19 -39.19
CA THR A 180 23.09 18.95 -39.69
C THR A 180 22.12 17.78 -39.58
N GLN A 181 22.33 16.74 -40.38
CA GLN A 181 21.54 15.49 -40.28
C GLN A 181 21.67 14.84 -38.90
N GLY A 182 22.86 14.90 -38.29
CA GLY A 182 23.08 14.37 -36.91
C GLY A 182 22.25 15.09 -35.85
N GLU A 183 22.09 16.40 -35.96
CA GLU A 183 21.27 17.19 -35.05
C GLU A 183 19.79 16.82 -35.16
N VAL A 184 19.26 16.56 -36.36
CA VAL A 184 17.89 16.05 -36.54
C VAL A 184 17.70 14.71 -35.86
N VAL A 185 18.67 13.79 -36.01
CA VAL A 185 18.64 12.48 -35.31
C VAL A 185 18.67 12.66 -33.78
N ALA A 186 19.48 13.61 -33.27
CA ALA A 186 19.53 13.91 -31.85
C ALA A 186 18.16 14.41 -31.32
N LEU A 187 17.51 15.32 -32.08
CA LEU A 187 16.16 15.80 -31.72
C LEU A 187 15.11 14.68 -31.69
N VAL A 188 15.14 13.75 -32.65
CA VAL A 188 14.24 12.56 -32.63
C VAL A 188 14.49 11.70 -31.40
N ASN A 189 15.77 11.50 -31.02
CA ASN A 189 16.11 10.77 -29.79
C ASN A 189 15.61 11.48 -28.54
N TYR A 190 15.73 12.81 -28.45
CA TYR A 190 15.18 13.57 -27.33
C TYR A 190 13.66 13.42 -27.23
N MET A 191 12.91 13.47 -28.34
CA MET A 191 11.47 13.24 -28.37
C MET A 191 11.10 11.86 -27.83
N SER A 192 11.79 10.83 -28.25
CA SER A 192 11.57 9.45 -27.79
C SER A 192 11.87 9.28 -26.30
N GLN A 193 12.92 9.92 -25.77
CA GLN A 193 13.26 9.91 -24.36
C GLN A 193 12.19 10.60 -23.50
N ILE A 194 11.65 11.73 -23.97
CA ILE A 194 10.59 12.46 -23.25
C ILE A 194 9.36 11.59 -23.04
N LEU A 195 8.93 10.85 -24.08
CA LEU A 195 7.81 9.91 -23.95
C LEU A 195 8.04 8.89 -22.82
N VAL A 196 9.21 8.24 -22.86
CA VAL A 196 9.56 7.21 -21.88
C VAL A 196 9.56 7.77 -20.46
N GLU A 197 10.11 8.96 -20.27
CA GLU A 197 10.16 9.59 -18.93
C GLU A 197 8.81 10.09 -18.44
N LEU A 198 7.92 10.59 -19.32
CA LEU A 198 6.55 10.97 -18.94
C LEU A 198 5.72 9.77 -18.48
N VAL A 199 5.81 8.63 -19.18
CA VAL A 199 5.12 7.40 -18.77
C VAL A 199 5.65 6.88 -17.43
N LYS A 200 6.99 6.93 -17.22
CA LYS A 200 7.58 6.58 -15.92
C LYS A 200 7.10 7.49 -14.79
N LEU A 201 6.98 8.80 -15.06
CA LEU A 201 6.51 9.77 -14.07
C LEU A 201 5.05 9.52 -13.66
N ALA A 202 4.19 9.13 -14.60
CA ALA A 202 2.82 8.75 -14.29
C ALA A 202 2.75 7.52 -13.35
N ASN A 203 3.53 6.49 -13.64
CA ASN A 203 3.62 5.29 -12.79
C ASN A 203 4.23 5.58 -11.41
N LEU A 204 5.14 6.55 -11.31
CA LEU A 204 5.71 7.01 -10.05
C LEU A 204 4.62 7.52 -9.10
N ILE A 205 3.68 8.34 -9.58
CA ILE A 205 2.60 8.91 -8.75
C ILE A 205 1.79 7.82 -8.08
N ILE A 206 1.44 6.75 -8.82
CA ILE A 206 0.68 5.60 -8.27
C ILE A 206 1.48 4.91 -7.16
N THR A 207 2.76 4.67 -7.39
CA THR A 207 3.62 3.98 -6.43
C THR A 207 3.86 4.81 -5.18
N VAL A 208 4.08 6.11 -5.33
CA VAL A 208 4.26 7.05 -4.20
C VAL A 208 3.00 7.16 -3.36
N THR A 209 1.82 7.21 -3.99
CA THR A 209 0.55 7.23 -3.26
C THR A 209 0.35 5.98 -2.40
N LYS A 210 0.67 4.79 -2.94
CA LYS A 210 0.64 3.53 -2.19
C LYS A 210 1.66 3.54 -1.04
N ALA A 211 2.88 3.97 -1.30
CA ALA A 211 3.94 4.03 -0.29
C ALA A 211 3.60 5.01 0.85
N ALA A 212 3.02 6.17 0.52
CA ALA A 212 2.57 7.14 1.52
C ALA A 212 1.45 6.57 2.40
N ALA A 213 0.50 5.82 1.82
CA ALA A 213 -0.54 5.15 2.58
C ALA A 213 0.04 4.09 3.53
N CYS A 214 1.04 3.31 3.08
CA CYS A 214 1.77 2.36 3.93
C CYS A 214 2.53 3.07 5.04
N GLY A 215 3.20 4.21 4.74
CA GLY A 215 3.87 5.04 5.71
C GLY A 215 2.95 5.53 6.83
N LYS A 216 1.76 6.05 6.48
CA LYS A 216 0.74 6.45 7.47
C LYS A 216 0.29 5.31 8.38
N ARG A 217 0.15 4.09 7.84
CA ARG A 217 -0.21 2.93 8.66
C ARG A 217 0.90 2.50 9.62
N ILE A 218 2.17 2.62 9.19
CA ILE A 218 3.33 2.38 10.07
C ILE A 218 3.40 3.45 11.15
N GLU A 219 3.22 4.71 10.79
CA GLU A 219 3.17 5.85 11.72
C GLU A 219 2.07 5.66 12.77
N ALA A 220 0.88 5.21 12.37
CA ALA A 220 -0.22 4.92 13.28
C ALA A 220 0.15 3.88 14.35
N VAL A 221 0.92 2.83 13.99
CA VAL A 221 1.41 1.85 14.96
C VAL A 221 2.46 2.46 15.88
N LEU A 222 3.40 3.25 15.35
CA LEU A 222 4.43 3.92 16.14
C LEU A 222 3.88 5.02 17.07
N ALA A 223 2.72 5.58 16.75
CA ALA A 223 2.06 6.60 17.58
C ALA A 223 1.31 6.02 18.79
N ILE A 224 1.08 4.72 18.83
CA ILE A 224 0.42 4.05 19.96
C ILE A 224 1.39 4.07 21.14
N LYS A 225 0.97 4.65 22.24
CA LYS A 225 1.74 4.64 23.49
C LYS A 225 1.40 3.38 24.27
N PRO A 226 2.38 2.51 24.57
CA PRO A 226 2.13 1.34 25.41
C PRO A 226 1.60 1.78 26.78
N GLU A 227 0.51 1.17 27.23
CA GLU A 227 -0.08 1.46 28.55
C GLU A 227 0.77 0.83 29.65
N MET A 228 1.42 -0.31 29.38
CA MET A 228 2.31 -0.97 30.33
C MET A 228 3.70 -0.32 30.32
N GLN A 229 4.15 0.11 31.50
CA GLN A 229 5.50 0.57 31.74
C GLN A 229 6.25 -0.47 32.57
N SER A 230 7.49 -0.76 32.17
CA SER A 230 8.35 -1.62 32.97
C SER A 230 8.67 -0.94 34.30
N GLY A 231 8.49 -1.68 35.40
CA GLY A 231 8.87 -1.22 36.74
C GLY A 231 10.40 -1.11 36.89
N SER A 232 10.84 -0.32 37.85
CA SER A 232 12.26 -0.14 38.20
C SER A 232 12.74 -1.06 39.35
N LEU A 233 11.81 -1.87 39.87
CA LEU A 233 12.14 -2.77 41.00
C LEU A 233 12.95 -3.96 40.47
N LEU A 234 14.15 -4.14 41.03
CA LEU A 234 14.97 -5.33 40.81
C LEU A 234 14.50 -6.44 41.77
N TYR A 235 14.28 -7.65 41.22
CA TYR A 235 14.00 -8.80 42.05
C TYR A 235 15.21 -9.10 42.95
N THR A 236 14.95 -9.13 44.26
CA THR A 236 15.95 -9.56 45.25
C THR A 236 15.51 -10.92 45.75
N GLU A 237 16.37 -11.91 45.67
CA GLU A 237 16.09 -13.29 46.07
C GLU A 237 16.02 -13.39 47.64
N GLU A 238 14.95 -12.90 48.21
CA GLU A 238 14.62 -13.13 49.62
C GLU A 238 13.66 -14.31 49.74
N LYS A 239 14.08 -15.37 50.43
CA LYS A 239 13.32 -16.62 50.58
C LYS A 239 11.95 -16.50 51.25
N ARG A 240 11.52 -15.32 51.68
CA ARG A 240 10.24 -15.05 52.34
C ARG A 240 9.26 -14.21 51.53
N ILE A 241 9.63 -13.81 50.32
CA ILE A 241 8.74 -13.01 49.46
C ILE A 241 8.04 -13.94 48.49
N PRO A 242 6.70 -13.85 48.33
CA PRO A 242 6.00 -14.63 47.32
C PRO A 242 6.52 -14.28 45.91
N ALA A 243 6.64 -15.30 45.07
CA ALA A 243 7.01 -15.11 43.65
C ALA A 243 5.91 -14.38 42.88
N VAL A 244 4.64 -14.63 43.25
CA VAL A 244 3.47 -13.97 42.70
C VAL A 244 2.48 -13.70 43.83
N GLU A 245 1.98 -12.46 43.90
CA GLU A 245 0.93 -12.06 44.81
C GLU A 245 -0.16 -11.29 44.09
N PHE A 246 -1.39 -11.80 44.12
CA PHE A 246 -2.60 -11.11 43.71
C PHE A 246 -3.30 -10.59 44.94
N SER A 247 -3.58 -9.30 45.02
CA SER A 247 -4.26 -8.65 46.14
C SER A 247 -5.46 -7.88 45.61
N ASN A 248 -6.66 -8.48 45.73
CA ASN A 248 -7.93 -7.90 45.29
C ASN A 248 -7.93 -7.41 43.83
N VAL A 249 -7.36 -8.23 42.90
CA VAL A 249 -7.19 -7.89 41.51
C VAL A 249 -8.47 -8.13 40.73
N SER A 250 -8.87 -7.17 39.92
CA SER A 250 -9.97 -7.27 38.96
C SER A 250 -9.49 -6.91 37.57
N LEU A 251 -9.94 -7.64 36.53
CA LEU A 251 -9.59 -7.41 35.14
C LEU A 251 -10.87 -7.21 34.32
N THR A 252 -10.90 -6.11 33.56
CA THR A 252 -11.91 -5.86 32.56
C THR A 252 -11.23 -5.65 31.22
N TYR A 253 -11.51 -6.50 30.22
CA TYR A 253 -10.97 -6.30 28.88
C TYR A 253 -11.59 -5.04 28.23
N LYS A 254 -10.81 -4.36 27.41
CA LYS A 254 -11.28 -3.19 26.65
C LYS A 254 -12.51 -3.59 25.83
N ASN A 255 -13.59 -2.83 25.92
CA ASN A 255 -14.90 -3.09 25.31
C ASN A 255 -15.71 -4.26 25.92
N ALA A 256 -15.31 -4.84 27.04
CA ALA A 256 -16.14 -5.81 27.74
C ALA A 256 -17.22 -5.08 28.60
N GLY A 257 -18.47 -5.56 28.52
CA GLY A 257 -19.59 -5.00 29.32
C GLY A 257 -19.57 -5.37 30.80
N ALA A 258 -18.69 -6.31 31.21
CA ALA A 258 -18.54 -6.76 32.59
C ALA A 258 -17.08 -7.18 32.86
N PRO A 259 -16.61 -7.13 34.12
CA PRO A 259 -15.30 -7.59 34.50
C PRO A 259 -15.16 -9.10 34.25
N SER A 260 -14.06 -9.49 33.61
CA SER A 260 -13.71 -10.90 33.33
C SER A 260 -13.15 -11.62 34.55
N LEU A 261 -12.54 -10.87 35.48
CA LEU A 261 -12.10 -11.31 36.81
C LEU A 261 -12.48 -10.25 37.83
N SER A 262 -12.88 -10.67 39.03
CA SER A 262 -13.28 -9.80 40.13
C SER A 262 -12.69 -10.29 41.42
N ASN A 263 -12.01 -9.38 42.15
CA ASN A 263 -11.55 -9.60 43.54
C ASN A 263 -10.68 -10.86 43.71
N ILE A 264 -9.78 -11.14 42.80
CA ILE A 264 -8.88 -12.29 42.88
C ILE A 264 -7.73 -11.99 43.84
N SER A 265 -7.55 -12.87 44.83
CA SER A 265 -6.47 -12.76 45.80
C SER A 265 -5.87 -14.15 46.06
N PHE A 266 -4.58 -14.31 45.82
CA PHE A 266 -3.82 -15.50 46.16
C PHE A 266 -2.33 -15.16 46.20
N ARG A 267 -1.53 -16.06 46.79
CA ARG A 267 -0.07 -15.97 46.84
C ARG A 267 0.54 -17.28 46.38
N ALA A 268 1.64 -17.20 45.66
CA ALA A 268 2.48 -18.33 45.24
C ALA A 268 3.92 -18.12 45.72
N MET A 269 4.43 -19.07 46.48
CA MET A 269 5.81 -19.04 46.96
C MET A 269 6.76 -19.63 45.88
N PRO A 270 8.03 -19.26 45.86
CA PRO A 270 9.01 -19.88 44.97
C PRO A 270 9.01 -21.44 45.08
N GLY A 271 8.83 -22.10 43.95
CA GLY A 271 8.76 -23.58 43.87
C GLY A 271 7.39 -24.18 44.21
N GLU A 272 6.38 -23.39 44.54
CA GLU A 272 5.02 -23.85 44.78
C GLU A 272 4.25 -24.06 43.46
N THR A 273 3.39 -25.07 43.41
CA THR A 273 2.52 -25.33 42.25
C THR A 273 1.09 -25.02 42.61
N ILE A 274 0.49 -24.08 41.89
CA ILE A 274 -0.94 -23.69 42.06
C ILE A 274 -1.77 -24.22 40.88
N GLY A 275 -2.82 -25.00 41.19
CA GLY A 275 -3.77 -25.48 40.20
C GLY A 275 -5.00 -24.59 40.11
N ILE A 276 -5.30 -24.09 38.88
CA ILE A 276 -6.50 -23.28 38.61
C ILE A 276 -7.53 -24.14 37.88
N ILE A 277 -8.67 -24.40 38.52
CA ILE A 277 -9.73 -25.27 38.00
C ILE A 277 -11.01 -24.46 37.77
N GLY A 278 -11.73 -24.76 36.70
CA GLY A 278 -13.01 -24.10 36.38
C GLY A 278 -13.49 -24.45 34.97
N GLY A 279 -14.71 -24.08 34.65
CA GLY A 279 -15.33 -24.27 33.33
C GLY A 279 -14.69 -23.44 32.21
N THR A 280 -15.09 -23.71 30.97
CA THR A 280 -14.70 -22.88 29.83
C THR A 280 -15.25 -21.47 30.01
N GLY A 281 -14.44 -20.45 29.78
CA GLY A 281 -14.82 -19.04 29.97
C GLY A 281 -14.70 -18.51 31.43
N ALA A 282 -14.27 -19.32 32.40
CA ALA A 282 -14.14 -18.93 33.82
C ALA A 282 -12.91 -18.03 34.12
N GLY A 283 -12.19 -17.52 33.12
CA GLY A 283 -11.09 -16.57 33.32
C GLY A 283 -9.73 -17.21 33.69
N LYS A 284 -9.56 -18.54 33.62
CA LYS A 284 -8.31 -19.23 33.99
C LYS A 284 -7.09 -18.72 33.20
N SER A 285 -7.21 -18.63 31.89
CA SER A 285 -6.15 -18.10 31.03
C SER A 285 -5.89 -16.62 31.29
N SER A 286 -6.92 -15.85 31.65
CA SER A 286 -6.77 -14.45 31.99
C SER A 286 -5.93 -14.24 33.26
N ILE A 287 -6.06 -15.11 34.27
CA ILE A 287 -5.22 -15.06 35.49
C ILE A 287 -3.75 -15.34 35.12
N VAL A 288 -3.50 -16.39 34.31
CA VAL A 288 -2.13 -16.75 33.89
C VAL A 288 -1.49 -15.64 33.04
N ASN A 289 -2.27 -14.99 32.16
CA ASN A 289 -1.77 -13.90 31.30
C ASN A 289 -1.48 -12.60 32.07
N MET A 290 -1.91 -12.49 33.34
CA MET A 290 -1.62 -11.33 34.19
C MET A 290 -0.31 -11.45 34.98
N ILE A 291 0.32 -12.63 34.97
CA ILE A 291 1.64 -12.92 35.57
C ILE A 291 2.74 -12.60 34.55
#